data_92fb1c7dd4fbe55025763cf23b622553
#
_entry.id   92fb1c7dd4fbe55025763cf23b622553
#
_cell.length_a   1.000
_cell.length_b   1.000
_cell.length_c   1.000
_cell.angle_alpha   90.00
_cell.angle_beta   90.00
_cell.angle_gamma   90.00
#
_symmetry.space_group_name_H-M   'P 1'
#
loop_
_entity.id
_entity.type
_entity.pdbx_description
1 polymer ?
#
loop_
_entity_poly.entity_id
_entity_poly.type
_entity_poly.pdbx_seq_one_letter_code
_entity_poly.pdbx_strand_id
1 'polypeptide(L)'
;MKRIRNLYSWYFLIAIFILSSCNSSKSEKKAIQYGEATNQLAKMLDTNPELKSLFIASIEKAKQVNPDTNTNPLQSLEKYYEFASKAETSPPWAVAKPGQSTSAKEDLYKFLCQFYFVVDQPLPQLEGKGYAYNSLQYVEPFASWVTKFNIAWRKYLDSKESWNSRYYQMFRNDTLFGLQKGWYEDSSNWKTFNQFFSRKLSSPAARPIASPKDDAVVVSFADAEPQGVWAIDSNSNIIGKDGVPVKSATIKSVKKLLGDDSHYKNAFANGTFTHSFLDVNDYHHYHIPISGTVKEVRIIRGINPTGGTITWNPDQKRYAFNPSFVGWQMIETRGCVILETDKYGLVALLPIGMAVVGSVNFEDAIKVGAKVNKGDKLGYFLFGGSDFIMLFQSNVNFALDSPKSADQNSYKHILMGERLGHLTKK
;
A
#
# COMPACT_ATOMS: atom_id res chain seq x y z
N MET A 1 -110.33 18.72 -5.12
CA MET A 1 -110.32 20.02 -4.43
C MET A 1 -108.80 20.44 -4.28
N LYS A 2 -108.53 21.67 -4.77
CA LYS A 2 -107.41 22.57 -4.46
C LYS A 2 -106.01 22.01 -4.70
N ARG A 3 -105.30 22.54 -5.50
CA ARG A 3 -104.59 23.80 -6.02
C ARG A 3 -103.09 23.49 -6.05
N ILE A 4 -102.53 23.45 -7.23
CA ILE A 4 -101.63 24.37 -7.95
C ILE A 4 -100.64 25.10 -7.01
N ARG A 5 -99.33 24.92 -7.35
CA ARG A 5 -98.42 26.03 -7.65
C ARG A 5 -97.11 25.54 -8.21
N ASN A 6 -96.82 26.06 -9.40
CA ASN A 6 -95.55 26.09 -10.09
C ASN A 6 -94.45 26.80 -9.23
N LEU A 7 -93.24 26.36 -9.37
CA LEU A 7 -92.08 27.25 -9.26
C LEU A 7 -90.92 26.69 -10.04
N TYR A 8 -90.47 27.44 -10.99
CA TYR A 8 -89.32 27.25 -11.87
C TYR A 8 -88.05 27.23 -10.98
N SER A 9 -87.12 26.36 -11.26
CA SER A 9 -85.76 26.48 -10.75
C SER A 9 -84.76 26.16 -11.81
N TRP A 10 -83.90 27.09 -12.05
CA TRP A 10 -82.86 27.18 -13.07
C TRP A 10 -81.84 26.07 -12.89
N TYR A 11 -81.51 25.39 -13.98
CA TYR A 11 -80.34 24.53 -14.09
C TYR A 11 -79.10 25.40 -14.33
N PHE A 12 -78.23 25.54 -13.31
CA PHE A 12 -76.87 26.01 -13.46
C PHE A 12 -75.99 24.83 -13.84
N LEU A 13 -75.53 24.73 -15.06
CA LEU A 13 -74.48 23.84 -15.52
C LEU A 13 -73.15 24.36 -15.00
N ILE A 14 -72.61 23.77 -13.96
CA ILE A 14 -71.26 23.96 -13.52
C ILE A 14 -70.36 23.01 -14.30
N ALA A 15 -69.65 23.52 -15.31
CA ALA A 15 -68.58 22.79 -16.00
C ALA A 15 -67.38 22.73 -15.06
N ILE A 16 -67.16 21.57 -14.43
CA ILE A 16 -65.97 21.27 -13.69
C ILE A 16 -64.84 20.99 -14.68
N PHE A 17 -63.95 21.98 -14.90
CA PHE A 17 -62.67 21.76 -15.56
C PHE A 17 -61.77 20.95 -14.59
N ILE A 18 -61.67 19.65 -14.85
CA ILE A 18 -60.61 18.82 -14.21
C ILE A 18 -59.29 19.18 -14.92
N LEU A 19 -58.55 20.10 -14.32
CA LEU A 19 -57.12 20.30 -14.61
C LEU A 19 -56.38 19.04 -14.12
N SER A 20 -56.14 18.08 -15.03
CA SER A 20 -55.17 17.02 -14.81
C SER A 20 -53.80 17.66 -14.71
N SER A 21 -53.42 18.01 -13.51
CA SER A 21 -52.03 18.31 -13.15
C SER A 21 -51.25 17.02 -13.34
N CYS A 22 -50.54 16.90 -14.45
CA CYS A 22 -49.47 15.94 -14.61
C CYS A 22 -48.36 16.33 -13.61
N ASN A 23 -48.45 15.85 -12.38
CA ASN A 23 -47.30 15.77 -11.49
C ASN A 23 -46.35 14.75 -12.10
N SER A 24 -45.43 15.22 -12.96
CA SER A 24 -44.22 14.48 -13.23
C SER A 24 -43.46 14.38 -11.87
N SER A 25 -43.66 13.29 -11.17
CA SER A 25 -42.79 12.89 -10.08
C SER A 25 -41.39 12.73 -10.65
N LYS A 26 -40.62 13.80 -10.65
CA LYS A 26 -39.15 13.68 -10.69
C LYS A 26 -38.85 12.76 -9.51
N SER A 27 -38.53 11.50 -9.77
CA SER A 27 -37.91 10.65 -8.79
C SER A 27 -36.62 11.39 -8.39
N GLU A 28 -36.65 12.06 -7.25
CA GLU A 28 -35.42 12.51 -6.63
C GLU A 28 -34.58 11.26 -6.46
N LYS A 29 -33.57 11.08 -7.32
CA LYS A 29 -32.52 10.12 -7.09
C LYS A 29 -31.99 10.47 -5.72
N LYS A 30 -32.31 9.66 -4.71
CA LYS A 30 -31.75 9.77 -3.37
C LYS A 30 -30.24 9.94 -3.55
N ALA A 31 -29.69 11.07 -3.18
CA ALA A 31 -28.26 11.34 -3.31
C ALA A 31 -27.55 10.19 -2.59
N ILE A 32 -26.73 9.45 -3.33
CA ILE A 32 -25.95 8.35 -2.75
C ILE A 32 -25.01 9.01 -1.73
N GLN A 33 -25.17 8.66 -0.47
CA GLN A 33 -24.31 9.15 0.60
C GLN A 33 -23.05 8.28 0.63
N TYR A 34 -21.95 8.82 0.14
CA TYR A 34 -20.63 8.18 0.23
C TYR A 34 -19.98 8.42 1.60
N GLY A 35 -18.93 7.67 1.91
CA GLY A 35 -18.05 7.93 3.03
C GLY A 35 -17.36 9.29 2.94
N GLU A 36 -16.78 9.75 4.05
CA GLU A 36 -16.21 11.10 4.15
C GLU A 36 -15.10 11.36 3.12
N ALA A 37 -14.12 10.45 3.03
CA ALA A 37 -13.01 10.60 2.10
C ALA A 37 -13.49 10.52 0.63
N THR A 38 -14.44 9.64 0.35
CA THR A 38 -15.04 9.52 -0.99
C THR A 38 -15.81 10.77 -1.39
N ASN A 39 -16.58 11.40 -0.48
CA ASN A 39 -17.25 12.67 -0.75
C ASN A 39 -16.24 13.79 -1.04
N GLN A 40 -15.07 13.79 -0.36
CA GLN A 40 -14.00 14.73 -0.66
C GLN A 40 -13.43 14.52 -2.07
N LEU A 41 -13.28 13.26 -2.53
CA LEU A 41 -12.87 12.96 -3.91
C LEU A 41 -13.89 13.46 -4.92
N ALA A 42 -15.17 13.15 -4.73
CA ALA A 42 -16.23 13.58 -5.63
C ALA A 42 -16.26 15.11 -5.77
N LYS A 43 -16.22 15.84 -4.64
CA LYS A 43 -16.14 17.31 -4.64
C LYS A 43 -14.88 17.82 -5.34
N MET A 44 -13.74 17.19 -5.09
CA MET A 44 -12.46 17.55 -5.73
C MET A 44 -12.55 17.43 -7.25
N LEU A 45 -13.11 16.33 -7.77
CA LEU A 45 -13.26 16.12 -9.21
C LEU A 45 -14.30 17.05 -9.83
N ASP A 46 -15.36 17.41 -9.11
CA ASP A 46 -16.38 18.35 -9.59
C ASP A 46 -15.84 19.81 -9.66
N THR A 47 -14.89 20.15 -8.79
CA THR A 47 -14.27 21.49 -8.79
C THR A 47 -12.98 21.58 -9.61
N ASN A 48 -12.46 20.44 -10.13
CA ASN A 48 -11.25 20.37 -10.96
C ASN A 48 -11.53 19.58 -12.26
N PRO A 49 -12.01 20.23 -13.33
CA PRO A 49 -12.35 19.57 -14.58
C PRO A 49 -11.15 18.87 -15.25
N GLU A 50 -9.92 19.42 -15.12
CA GLU A 50 -8.70 18.81 -15.68
C GLU A 50 -8.42 17.47 -14.99
N LEU A 51 -8.40 17.45 -13.66
CA LEU A 51 -8.19 16.24 -12.89
C LEU A 51 -9.29 15.20 -13.16
N LYS A 52 -10.55 15.65 -13.26
CA LYS A 52 -11.69 14.77 -13.61
C LYS A 52 -11.50 14.14 -14.99
N SER A 53 -11.03 14.90 -15.96
CA SER A 53 -10.74 14.41 -17.32
C SER A 53 -9.62 13.37 -17.30
N LEU A 54 -8.54 13.60 -16.54
CA LEU A 54 -7.46 12.62 -16.36
C LEU A 54 -7.97 11.35 -15.68
N PHE A 55 -8.85 11.46 -14.69
CA PHE A 55 -9.42 10.31 -14.02
C PHE A 55 -10.26 9.46 -14.96
N ILE A 56 -11.13 10.09 -15.76
CA ILE A 56 -11.94 9.41 -16.77
C ILE A 56 -11.05 8.74 -17.82
N ALA A 57 -10.00 9.42 -18.29
CA ALA A 57 -9.04 8.84 -19.24
C ALA A 57 -8.33 7.61 -18.66
N SER A 58 -8.00 7.63 -17.37
CA SER A 58 -7.39 6.51 -16.67
C SER A 58 -8.34 5.30 -16.56
N ILE A 59 -9.63 5.54 -16.24
CA ILE A 59 -10.67 4.51 -16.24
C ILE A 59 -10.82 3.89 -17.63
N GLU A 60 -10.92 4.71 -18.69
CA GLU A 60 -11.08 4.22 -20.05
C GLU A 60 -9.85 3.41 -20.50
N LYS A 61 -8.65 3.82 -20.11
CA LYS A 61 -7.44 3.04 -20.38
C LYS A 61 -7.45 1.70 -19.65
N ALA A 62 -7.85 1.67 -18.39
CA ALA A 62 -8.00 0.45 -17.61
C ALA A 62 -9.04 -0.51 -18.23
N LYS A 63 -10.15 0.01 -18.77
CA LYS A 63 -11.17 -0.78 -19.51
C LYS A 63 -10.61 -1.38 -20.78
N GLN A 64 -9.77 -0.65 -21.53
CA GLN A 64 -9.11 -1.17 -22.73
C GLN A 64 -8.18 -2.34 -22.42
N VAL A 65 -7.45 -2.27 -21.29
CA VAL A 65 -6.51 -3.31 -20.85
C VAL A 65 -7.26 -4.51 -20.27
N ASN A 66 -8.28 -4.27 -19.46
CA ASN A 66 -9.12 -5.31 -18.87
C ASN A 66 -10.60 -4.91 -18.93
N PRO A 67 -11.33 -5.34 -19.97
CA PRO A 67 -12.75 -5.02 -20.14
C PRO A 67 -13.70 -5.83 -19.24
N ASP A 68 -13.23 -6.91 -18.61
CA ASP A 68 -14.06 -7.78 -17.77
C ASP A 68 -14.45 -7.11 -16.45
N THR A 69 -15.73 -6.80 -16.28
CA THR A 69 -16.28 -6.17 -15.07
C THR A 69 -16.18 -7.04 -13.81
N ASN A 70 -15.90 -8.33 -13.93
CA ASN A 70 -15.70 -9.19 -12.75
C ASN A 70 -14.31 -9.01 -12.15
N THR A 71 -13.32 -8.75 -12.97
CA THR A 71 -11.94 -8.56 -12.54
C THR A 71 -11.54 -7.09 -12.47
N ASN A 72 -12.12 -6.22 -13.32
CA ASN A 72 -12.00 -4.77 -13.31
C ASN A 72 -13.37 -4.11 -13.09
N PRO A 73 -13.91 -4.07 -11.86
CA PRO A 73 -15.25 -3.55 -11.60
C PRO A 73 -15.34 -2.01 -11.62
N LEU A 74 -14.22 -1.29 -11.63
CA LEU A 74 -14.15 0.17 -11.46
C LEU A 74 -14.18 0.90 -12.81
N GLN A 75 -15.17 0.60 -13.64
CA GLN A 75 -15.27 1.09 -15.03
C GLN A 75 -16.03 2.41 -15.19
N SER A 76 -16.31 3.12 -14.09
CA SER A 76 -16.82 4.50 -14.10
C SER A 76 -16.43 5.21 -12.80
N LEU A 77 -16.55 6.55 -12.78
CA LEU A 77 -16.34 7.33 -11.55
C LEU A 77 -17.28 6.90 -10.44
N GLU A 78 -18.55 6.64 -10.74
CA GLU A 78 -19.53 6.19 -9.74
C GLU A 78 -19.13 4.85 -9.14
N LYS A 79 -18.63 3.91 -9.98
CA LYS A 79 -18.13 2.62 -9.48
C LYS A 79 -16.88 2.77 -8.64
N TYR A 80 -15.99 3.71 -8.98
CA TYR A 80 -14.85 4.01 -8.14
C TYR A 80 -15.27 4.62 -6.80
N TYR A 81 -16.24 5.55 -6.79
CA TYR A 81 -16.79 6.13 -5.55
C TYR A 81 -17.48 5.07 -4.68
N GLU A 82 -18.32 4.20 -5.27
CA GLU A 82 -18.97 3.10 -4.54
C GLU A 82 -17.94 2.19 -3.87
N PHE A 83 -16.87 1.86 -4.57
CA PHE A 83 -15.79 1.00 -4.09
C PHE A 83 -15.00 1.68 -2.95
N ALA A 84 -14.56 2.91 -3.16
CA ALA A 84 -13.82 3.67 -2.15
C ALA A 84 -14.67 3.89 -0.89
N SER A 85 -15.93 4.29 -1.05
CA SER A 85 -16.86 4.49 0.06
C SER A 85 -17.10 3.21 0.88
N LYS A 86 -17.23 2.06 0.18
CA LYS A 86 -17.37 0.77 0.85
C LYS A 86 -16.11 0.41 1.64
N ALA A 87 -14.92 0.73 1.11
CA ALA A 87 -13.66 0.48 1.79
C ALA A 87 -13.54 1.24 3.11
N GLU A 88 -14.05 2.47 3.20
CA GLU A 88 -13.99 3.27 4.44
C GLU A 88 -14.62 2.58 5.66
N THR A 89 -15.50 1.59 5.44
CA THR A 89 -16.27 0.91 6.49
C THR A 89 -16.27 -0.62 6.36
N SER A 90 -15.33 -1.19 5.60
CA SER A 90 -15.30 -2.62 5.33
C SER A 90 -13.88 -3.18 5.31
N PRO A 91 -13.67 -4.44 5.67
CA PRO A 91 -12.37 -5.07 5.50
C PRO A 91 -12.06 -5.29 4.00
N PRO A 92 -10.76 -5.41 3.61
CA PRO A 92 -10.34 -5.50 2.20
C PRO A 92 -11.07 -6.56 1.39
N TRP A 93 -11.21 -7.76 1.93
CA TRP A 93 -11.89 -8.90 1.27
C TRP A 93 -13.39 -8.73 1.09
N ALA A 94 -14.03 -7.83 1.82
CA ALA A 94 -15.46 -7.54 1.67
C ALA A 94 -15.74 -6.47 0.61
N VAL A 95 -14.73 -5.68 0.25
CA VAL A 95 -14.86 -4.60 -0.73
C VAL A 95 -14.74 -5.13 -2.15
N ALA A 96 -13.69 -5.88 -2.42
CA ALA A 96 -13.50 -6.55 -3.70
C ALA A 96 -14.69 -7.47 -3.98
N LYS A 97 -15.14 -7.53 -5.24
CA LYS A 97 -16.20 -8.49 -5.60
C LYS A 97 -15.76 -9.90 -5.19
N PRO A 98 -16.67 -10.68 -4.54
CA PRO A 98 -16.42 -12.10 -4.34
C PRO A 98 -16.25 -12.73 -5.72
N GLY A 99 -15.04 -12.97 -6.10
CA GLY A 99 -14.71 -13.75 -7.27
C GLY A 99 -14.11 -15.06 -6.78
N GLN A 100 -13.77 -15.95 -7.67
CA GLN A 100 -13.19 -17.26 -7.42
C GLN A 100 -11.81 -17.18 -6.72
N SER A 101 -11.75 -16.51 -5.56
CA SER A 101 -10.55 -16.48 -4.75
C SER A 101 -10.36 -17.84 -4.10
N THR A 102 -9.17 -18.37 -4.21
CA THR A 102 -8.80 -19.66 -3.62
C THR A 102 -8.13 -19.47 -2.24
N SER A 103 -7.82 -18.21 -1.86
CA SER A 103 -7.11 -17.92 -0.63
C SER A 103 -7.40 -16.54 -0.06
N ALA A 104 -7.20 -16.38 1.25
CA ALA A 104 -7.33 -15.08 1.94
C ALA A 104 -6.26 -14.08 1.43
N LYS A 105 -5.08 -14.57 1.04
CA LYS A 105 -4.04 -13.75 0.42
C LYS A 105 -4.54 -13.12 -0.89
N GLU A 106 -5.13 -13.91 -1.77
CA GLU A 106 -5.69 -13.39 -3.03
C GLU A 106 -6.79 -12.35 -2.80
N ASP A 107 -7.61 -12.50 -1.78
CA ASP A 107 -8.66 -11.55 -1.45
C ASP A 107 -8.09 -10.19 -1.01
N LEU A 108 -6.99 -10.20 -0.25
CA LEU A 108 -6.27 -8.96 0.10
C LEU A 108 -5.66 -8.30 -1.14
N TYR A 109 -5.04 -9.08 -2.02
CA TYR A 109 -4.47 -8.58 -3.27
C TYR A 109 -5.51 -8.00 -4.22
N LYS A 110 -6.66 -8.65 -4.36
CA LYS A 110 -7.74 -8.17 -5.22
C LYS A 110 -8.13 -6.74 -4.92
N PHE A 111 -8.28 -6.41 -3.64
CA PHE A 111 -8.61 -5.05 -3.25
C PHE A 111 -7.53 -4.07 -3.74
N LEU A 112 -6.28 -4.33 -3.38
CA LEU A 112 -5.15 -3.47 -3.73
C LEU A 112 -5.04 -3.31 -5.25
N CYS A 113 -5.10 -4.42 -5.98
CA CYS A 113 -5.00 -4.40 -7.43
C CYS A 113 -6.17 -3.66 -8.08
N GLN A 114 -7.41 -3.91 -7.67
CA GLN A 114 -8.57 -3.22 -8.26
C GLN A 114 -8.53 -1.72 -8.01
N PHE A 115 -8.17 -1.30 -6.79
CA PHE A 115 -8.08 0.12 -6.43
C PHE A 115 -7.02 0.86 -7.26
N TYR A 116 -5.80 0.31 -7.29
CA TYR A 116 -4.67 0.99 -7.92
C TYR A 116 -4.58 0.75 -9.43
N PHE A 117 -5.01 -0.39 -9.96
CA PHE A 117 -4.95 -0.66 -11.41
C PHE A 117 -5.56 0.46 -12.24
N VAL A 118 -6.70 0.98 -11.81
CA VAL A 118 -7.39 2.08 -12.51
C VAL A 118 -6.56 3.36 -12.50
N VAL A 119 -5.91 3.70 -11.40
CA VAL A 119 -5.17 4.96 -11.24
C VAL A 119 -3.68 4.86 -11.57
N ASP A 120 -3.18 3.65 -11.86
CA ASP A 120 -1.79 3.39 -12.31
C ASP A 120 -1.65 3.31 -13.85
N GLN A 121 -2.73 3.59 -14.61
CA GLN A 121 -2.66 3.54 -16.07
C GLN A 121 -1.78 4.66 -16.63
N PRO A 122 -0.88 4.35 -17.60
CA PRO A 122 -0.06 5.37 -18.22
C PRO A 122 -0.92 6.31 -19.08
N LEU A 123 -0.82 7.60 -18.80
CA LEU A 123 -1.55 8.67 -19.50
C LEU A 123 -0.58 9.52 -20.32
N PRO A 124 -0.73 9.58 -21.66
CA PRO A 124 0.09 10.43 -22.51
C PRO A 124 0.07 11.91 -22.10
N GLN A 125 -1.05 12.38 -21.55
CA GLN A 125 -1.21 13.76 -21.07
C GLN A 125 -0.26 14.13 -19.93
N LEU A 126 0.35 13.15 -19.26
CA LEU A 126 1.28 13.34 -18.15
C LEU A 126 2.74 13.16 -18.54
N GLU A 127 3.02 12.80 -19.81
CA GLU A 127 4.39 12.68 -20.30
C GLU A 127 5.13 14.01 -20.22
N GLY A 128 6.40 13.95 -19.80
CA GLY A 128 7.26 15.13 -19.69
C GLY A 128 6.91 16.12 -18.61
N LYS A 129 5.87 15.89 -17.82
CA LYS A 129 5.46 16.77 -16.72
C LYS A 129 6.24 16.56 -15.40
N GLY A 130 7.27 15.70 -15.41
CA GLY A 130 8.18 15.51 -14.27
C GLY A 130 7.66 14.58 -13.16
N TYR A 131 6.56 13.88 -13.39
CA TYR A 131 6.08 12.87 -12.46
C TYR A 131 6.98 11.63 -12.44
N ALA A 132 6.99 10.91 -11.32
CA ALA A 132 7.74 9.67 -11.17
C ALA A 132 7.30 8.59 -12.17
N TYR A 133 6.02 8.59 -12.51
CA TYR A 133 5.39 7.79 -13.56
C TYR A 133 4.19 8.56 -14.11
N ASN A 134 3.87 8.35 -15.38
CA ASN A 134 2.81 9.09 -16.08
C ASN A 134 1.41 8.55 -15.71
N SER A 135 1.10 8.40 -14.44
CA SER A 135 -0.19 7.91 -13.97
C SER A 135 -0.83 8.83 -12.92
N LEU A 136 -2.15 8.73 -12.80
CA LEU A 136 -2.97 9.61 -11.98
C LEU A 136 -2.55 9.61 -10.51
N GLN A 137 -2.08 8.48 -9.99
CA GLN A 137 -1.70 8.34 -8.58
C GLN A 137 -0.56 9.26 -8.12
N TYR A 138 0.17 9.88 -9.06
CA TYR A 138 1.24 10.84 -8.76
C TYR A 138 0.80 12.31 -8.91
N VAL A 139 -0.44 12.56 -9.34
CA VAL A 139 -0.96 13.89 -9.65
C VAL A 139 -1.63 14.49 -8.42
N GLU A 140 -1.18 15.69 -8.00
CA GLU A 140 -1.90 16.45 -6.99
C GLU A 140 -3.15 17.12 -7.57
N PRO A 141 -4.24 17.22 -6.81
CA PRO A 141 -4.41 16.86 -5.40
C PRO A 141 -4.84 15.41 -5.14
N PHE A 142 -4.92 14.55 -6.16
CA PHE A 142 -5.35 13.16 -5.99
C PHE A 142 -4.38 12.35 -5.13
N ALA A 143 -3.06 12.52 -5.31
CA ALA A 143 -2.05 11.86 -4.48
C ALA A 143 -2.23 12.15 -2.97
N SER A 144 -2.50 13.41 -2.64
CA SER A 144 -2.83 13.81 -1.26
C SER A 144 -4.17 13.21 -0.79
N TRP A 145 -5.15 13.07 -1.67
CA TRP A 145 -6.42 12.44 -1.33
C TRP A 145 -6.24 10.95 -0.98
N VAL A 146 -5.41 10.21 -1.72
CA VAL A 146 -5.11 8.80 -1.40
C VAL A 146 -4.60 8.67 0.04
N THR A 147 -3.74 9.57 0.49
CA THR A 147 -3.27 9.59 1.88
C THR A 147 -4.42 9.82 2.88
N LYS A 148 -5.34 10.73 2.60
CA LYS A 148 -6.52 10.99 3.45
C LYS A 148 -7.47 9.78 3.49
N PHE A 149 -7.71 9.16 2.34
CA PHE A 149 -8.49 7.94 2.24
C PHE A 149 -7.89 6.81 3.09
N ASN A 150 -6.57 6.62 3.03
CA ASN A 150 -5.86 5.62 3.84
C ASN A 150 -6.02 5.88 5.34
N ILE A 151 -5.99 7.14 5.78
CA ILE A 151 -6.23 7.52 7.18
C ILE A 151 -7.66 7.19 7.60
N ALA A 152 -8.64 7.49 6.75
CA ALA A 152 -10.06 7.18 7.03
C ALA A 152 -10.27 5.66 7.14
N TRP A 153 -9.74 4.90 6.19
CA TRP A 153 -9.85 3.45 6.21
C TRP A 153 -9.14 2.80 7.39
N ARG A 154 -7.97 3.31 7.78
CA ARG A 154 -7.24 2.84 8.96
C ARG A 154 -8.09 2.92 10.23
N LYS A 155 -8.91 3.98 10.41
CA LYS A 155 -9.82 4.08 11.56
C LYS A 155 -10.75 2.87 11.65
N TYR A 156 -11.27 2.41 10.51
CA TYR A 156 -12.08 1.19 10.47
C TYR A 156 -11.24 -0.06 10.77
N LEU A 157 -10.05 -0.20 10.15
CA LEU A 157 -9.18 -1.36 10.36
C LEU A 157 -8.63 -1.46 11.79
N ASP A 158 -8.64 -0.36 12.54
CA ASP A 158 -8.30 -0.29 13.97
C ASP A 158 -9.54 -0.47 14.87
N SER A 159 -10.73 -0.57 14.30
CA SER A 159 -11.96 -0.77 15.06
C SER A 159 -12.25 -2.27 15.30
N LYS A 160 -13.07 -2.57 16.33
CA LYS A 160 -13.46 -3.95 16.67
C LYS A 160 -14.31 -4.60 15.57
N GLU A 161 -15.03 -3.81 14.79
CA GLU A 161 -15.88 -4.25 13.69
C GLU A 161 -15.05 -4.86 12.54
N SER A 162 -13.77 -4.50 12.45
CA SER A 162 -12.85 -5.00 11.42
C SER A 162 -12.39 -6.44 11.64
N TRP A 163 -12.66 -7.04 12.82
CA TRP A 163 -12.15 -8.37 13.16
C TRP A 163 -13.17 -9.20 13.94
N ASN A 164 -13.23 -10.51 13.65
CA ASN A 164 -14.06 -11.47 14.37
C ASN A 164 -13.56 -12.91 14.15
N SER A 165 -14.19 -13.87 14.82
CA SER A 165 -13.82 -15.29 14.76
C SER A 165 -13.93 -15.88 13.34
N ARG A 166 -14.91 -15.45 12.53
CA ARG A 166 -15.07 -15.91 11.13
C ARG A 166 -13.87 -15.46 10.27
N TYR A 167 -13.44 -14.22 10.44
CA TYR A 167 -12.26 -13.69 9.74
C TYR A 167 -10.98 -14.42 10.18
N TYR A 168 -10.82 -14.64 11.48
CA TYR A 168 -9.73 -15.46 11.99
C TYR A 168 -9.67 -16.83 11.31
N GLN A 169 -10.80 -17.55 11.22
CA GLN A 169 -10.83 -18.87 10.56
C GLN A 169 -10.49 -18.78 9.07
N MET A 170 -10.92 -17.74 8.37
CA MET A 170 -10.56 -17.51 6.98
C MET A 170 -9.03 -17.45 6.79
N PHE A 171 -8.34 -16.63 7.59
CA PHE A 171 -6.89 -16.51 7.52
C PHE A 171 -6.18 -17.76 8.07
N ARG A 172 -6.72 -18.41 9.08
CA ARG A 172 -6.16 -19.65 9.61
C ARG A 172 -6.20 -20.80 8.61
N ASN A 173 -7.21 -20.87 7.77
CA ASN A 173 -7.34 -21.87 6.74
C ASN A 173 -6.38 -21.66 5.56
N ASP A 174 -5.90 -20.44 5.36
CA ASP A 174 -4.85 -20.13 4.39
C ASP A 174 -3.47 -20.39 5.01
N THR A 175 -2.81 -21.47 4.59
CA THR A 175 -1.52 -21.89 5.15
C THR A 175 -0.38 -20.90 4.91
N LEU A 176 -0.55 -19.98 3.96
CA LEU A 176 0.45 -18.94 3.65
C LEU A 176 0.65 -17.96 4.80
N PHE A 177 -0.37 -17.76 5.66
CA PHE A 177 -0.25 -16.91 6.85
C PHE A 177 0.50 -17.58 8.02
N GLY A 178 0.77 -18.86 7.97
CA GLY A 178 1.54 -19.60 8.97
C GLY A 178 0.89 -19.69 10.36
N LEU A 179 -0.41 -19.40 10.49
CA LEU A 179 -1.11 -19.36 11.79
C LEU A 179 -1.18 -20.73 12.48
N GLN A 180 -1.02 -21.81 11.73
CA GLN A 180 -1.00 -23.19 12.25
C GLN A 180 0.36 -23.61 12.82
N LYS A 181 1.42 -22.79 12.58
CA LYS A 181 2.80 -23.18 12.90
C LYS A 181 3.23 -22.82 14.33
N GLY A 182 2.35 -22.21 15.13
CA GLY A 182 2.66 -21.78 16.49
C GLY A 182 3.67 -20.61 16.55
N TRP A 183 3.88 -19.91 15.45
CA TRP A 183 4.84 -18.81 15.36
C TRP A 183 4.40 -17.54 16.07
N TYR A 184 3.09 -17.34 16.20
CA TYR A 184 2.52 -16.08 16.62
C TYR A 184 1.89 -16.14 18.01
N GLU A 185 1.71 -14.99 18.62
CA GLU A 185 1.01 -14.81 19.89
C GLU A 185 -0.40 -15.40 19.87
N ASP A 186 -1.03 -15.52 21.04
CA ASP A 186 -2.39 -16.03 21.13
C ASP A 186 -3.35 -15.15 20.32
N SER A 187 -4.16 -15.78 19.46
CA SER A 187 -5.09 -15.10 18.57
C SER A 187 -6.17 -14.30 19.30
N SER A 188 -6.40 -14.59 20.59
CA SER A 188 -7.31 -13.81 21.45
C SER A 188 -6.79 -12.38 21.70
N ASN A 189 -5.52 -12.10 21.44
CA ASN A 189 -4.97 -10.75 21.51
C ASN A 189 -5.43 -9.85 20.35
N TRP A 190 -5.81 -10.44 19.23
CA TRP A 190 -6.22 -9.68 18.06
C TRP A 190 -7.68 -9.27 18.14
N LYS A 191 -7.93 -8.00 18.39
CA LYS A 191 -9.27 -7.40 18.50
C LYS A 191 -9.64 -6.58 17.26
N THR A 192 -8.68 -6.28 16.39
CA THR A 192 -8.85 -5.51 15.16
C THR A 192 -8.03 -6.16 14.05
N PHE A 193 -8.37 -5.84 12.79
CA PHE A 193 -7.61 -6.37 11.66
C PHE A 193 -6.15 -5.89 11.68
N ASN A 194 -5.89 -4.64 12.05
CA ASN A 194 -4.52 -4.15 12.14
C ASN A 194 -3.70 -4.86 13.24
N GLN A 195 -4.31 -5.26 14.36
CA GLN A 195 -3.63 -6.09 15.36
C GLN A 195 -3.27 -7.48 14.82
N PHE A 196 -4.14 -8.08 14.01
CA PHE A 196 -3.83 -9.32 13.30
C PHE A 196 -2.72 -9.12 12.26
N PHE A 197 -2.81 -8.05 11.46
CA PHE A 197 -1.83 -7.77 10.42
C PHE A 197 -0.42 -7.52 10.99
N SER A 198 -0.34 -6.74 12.08
CA SER A 198 0.89 -6.51 12.86
C SER A 198 1.03 -7.50 14.03
N ARG A 199 0.66 -8.77 13.81
CA ARG A 199 0.74 -9.83 14.82
C ARG A 199 2.16 -10.03 15.33
N LYS A 200 2.32 -10.35 16.61
CA LYS A 200 3.62 -10.55 17.23
C LYS A 200 4.02 -12.02 17.23
N LEU A 201 5.31 -12.29 17.29
CA LEU A 201 5.82 -13.64 17.50
C LEU A 201 5.46 -14.14 18.89
N SER A 202 5.21 -15.45 19.02
CA SER A 202 4.95 -16.12 20.30
C SER A 202 6.17 -16.08 21.23
N SER A 203 7.35 -16.16 20.64
CA SER A 203 8.64 -16.08 21.34
C SER A 203 9.77 -15.79 20.35
N PRO A 204 10.96 -15.36 20.80
CA PRO A 204 12.13 -15.20 19.94
C PRO A 204 12.53 -16.50 19.21
N ALA A 205 12.20 -17.67 19.78
CA ALA A 205 12.50 -18.96 19.15
C ALA A 205 11.69 -19.23 17.85
N ALA A 206 10.58 -18.52 17.64
CA ALA A 206 9.80 -18.60 16.39
C ALA A 206 10.56 -18.02 15.19
N ARG A 207 11.58 -17.21 15.42
CA ARG A 207 12.48 -16.64 14.41
C ARG A 207 13.90 -16.60 14.98
N PRO A 208 14.65 -17.72 14.94
CA PRO A 208 16.01 -17.78 15.44
C PRO A 208 16.94 -16.90 14.61
N ILE A 209 17.85 -16.20 15.27
CA ILE A 209 18.78 -15.27 14.63
C ILE A 209 20.02 -16.03 14.14
N ALA A 210 20.30 -15.97 12.84
CA ALA A 210 21.49 -16.57 12.26
C ALA A 210 22.74 -15.83 12.73
N SER A 211 23.74 -16.59 13.19
CA SER A 211 25.05 -16.07 13.60
C SER A 211 24.95 -14.82 14.49
N PRO A 212 24.31 -14.88 15.67
CA PRO A 212 23.97 -13.69 16.46
C PRO A 212 25.19 -12.91 16.95
N LYS A 213 26.39 -13.56 17.06
CA LYS A 213 27.65 -12.95 17.48
C LYS A 213 28.60 -12.57 16.34
N ASP A 214 28.24 -12.89 15.09
CA ASP A 214 29.06 -12.57 13.93
C ASP A 214 28.56 -11.28 13.29
N ASP A 215 29.26 -10.17 13.53
CA ASP A 215 28.91 -8.85 12.98
C ASP A 215 29.00 -8.76 11.47
N ALA A 216 29.69 -9.71 10.80
CA ALA A 216 29.75 -9.76 9.34
C ALA A 216 28.44 -10.24 8.73
N VAL A 217 27.67 -11.05 9.45
CA VAL A 217 26.39 -11.60 8.96
C VAL A 217 25.28 -10.60 9.15
N VAL A 218 24.64 -10.23 8.06
CA VAL A 218 23.41 -9.43 8.02
C VAL A 218 22.22 -10.39 7.93
N VAL A 219 21.29 -10.29 8.86
CA VAL A 219 20.08 -11.14 8.85
C VAL A 219 18.92 -10.45 8.20
N SER A 220 17.92 -11.22 7.76
CA SER A 220 16.65 -10.65 7.29
C SER A 220 15.97 -9.91 8.43
N PHE A 221 15.59 -8.69 8.14
CA PHE A 221 14.89 -7.80 9.07
C PHE A 221 13.42 -8.16 9.27
N ALA A 222 12.82 -8.89 8.31
CA ALA A 222 11.42 -9.34 8.31
C ALA A 222 11.28 -10.66 7.55
N ASP A 223 10.08 -11.26 7.55
CA ASP A 223 9.71 -12.24 6.56
C ASP A 223 9.56 -11.49 5.24
N ALA A 224 10.40 -11.77 4.25
CA ALA A 224 10.46 -10.96 3.02
C ALA A 224 11.13 -11.69 1.86
N GLU A 225 10.89 -11.20 0.64
CA GLU A 225 11.60 -11.62 -0.58
C GLU A 225 12.62 -10.56 -0.99
N PRO A 226 13.93 -10.89 -0.99
CA PRO A 226 14.97 -10.00 -1.47
C PRO A 226 14.78 -9.70 -2.97
N GLN A 227 14.93 -8.43 -3.35
CA GLN A 227 14.72 -8.01 -4.74
C GLN A 227 16.04 -7.82 -5.50
N GLY A 228 17.14 -7.59 -4.79
CA GLY A 228 18.47 -7.46 -5.40
C GLY A 228 19.42 -6.54 -4.66
N VAL A 229 20.56 -6.29 -5.32
CA VAL A 229 21.62 -5.41 -4.83
C VAL A 229 22.05 -4.48 -5.97
N TRP A 230 22.14 -3.19 -5.67
CA TRP A 230 22.52 -2.15 -6.62
C TRP A 230 23.69 -1.33 -6.09
N ALA A 231 24.56 -0.89 -6.99
CA ALA A 231 25.61 0.06 -6.64
C ALA A 231 25.02 1.48 -6.50
N ILE A 232 25.68 2.29 -5.68
CA ILE A 232 25.44 3.74 -5.57
C ILE A 232 26.65 4.44 -6.19
N ASP A 233 26.44 5.41 -7.08
CA ASP A 233 27.52 6.17 -7.70
C ASP A 233 28.12 7.25 -6.77
N SER A 234 29.16 7.94 -7.24
CA SER A 234 29.81 9.05 -6.51
C SER A 234 28.89 10.25 -6.27
N ASN A 235 27.81 10.39 -7.05
CA ASN A 235 26.80 11.43 -6.91
C ASN A 235 25.66 11.02 -5.96
N SER A 236 25.75 9.84 -5.36
CA SER A 236 24.72 9.22 -4.52
C SER A 236 23.45 8.85 -5.30
N ASN A 237 23.58 8.40 -6.54
CA ASN A 237 22.49 7.84 -7.31
C ASN A 237 22.60 6.31 -7.38
N ILE A 238 21.47 5.63 -7.31
CA ILE A 238 21.40 4.17 -7.49
C ILE A 238 21.66 3.88 -8.97
N ILE A 239 22.62 3.00 -9.25
CA ILE A 239 22.95 2.54 -10.59
C ILE A 239 22.22 1.22 -10.83
N GLY A 240 21.31 1.21 -11.83
CA GLY A 240 20.65 -0.01 -12.27
C GLY A 240 21.68 -1.00 -12.85
N LYS A 241 21.64 -2.26 -12.41
CA LYS A 241 22.33 -3.35 -13.09
C LYS A 241 21.57 -3.68 -14.37
N ASP A 242 22.30 -3.77 -15.49
CA ASP A 242 21.85 -4.41 -16.74
C ASP A 242 20.46 -4.01 -17.25
N GLY A 243 20.16 -2.70 -17.27
CA GLY A 243 18.96 -2.21 -17.93
C GLY A 243 17.65 -2.42 -17.20
N VAL A 244 17.67 -2.65 -15.88
CA VAL A 244 16.45 -2.56 -15.07
C VAL A 244 15.91 -1.13 -15.20
N PRO A 245 14.78 -0.89 -15.88
CA PRO A 245 14.28 0.44 -16.12
C PRO A 245 13.87 1.05 -14.78
N VAL A 246 14.65 2.02 -14.32
CA VAL A 246 14.17 2.93 -13.29
C VAL A 246 13.06 3.74 -13.93
N LYS A 247 11.86 3.74 -13.37
CA LYS A 247 10.66 4.39 -13.92
C LYS A 247 10.86 5.87 -14.29
N SER A 248 11.86 6.55 -13.71
CA SER A 248 12.34 7.87 -14.17
C SER A 248 13.75 8.14 -13.66
N ALA A 249 14.52 8.90 -14.47
CA ALA A 249 15.87 9.34 -14.11
C ALA A 249 15.93 10.23 -12.85
N THR A 250 14.81 10.82 -12.44
CA THR A 250 14.70 11.73 -11.29
C THR A 250 14.58 11.04 -9.94
N ILE A 251 14.33 9.71 -9.88
CA ILE A 251 14.07 8.98 -8.66
C ILE A 251 15.20 7.99 -8.34
N LYS A 252 16.44 8.43 -8.42
CA LYS A 252 17.62 7.60 -8.13
C LYS A 252 18.41 8.08 -6.91
N SER A 253 18.08 9.25 -6.38
CA SER A 253 18.94 9.93 -5.42
C SER A 253 18.80 9.35 -4.01
N VAL A 254 19.84 8.69 -3.52
CA VAL A 254 19.95 8.24 -2.12
C VAL A 254 19.86 9.43 -1.16
N LYS A 255 20.31 10.63 -1.55
CA LYS A 255 20.17 11.85 -0.74
C LYS A 255 18.69 12.16 -0.49
N LYS A 256 17.84 12.10 -1.54
CA LYS A 256 16.39 12.28 -1.42
C LYS A 256 15.73 11.13 -0.64
N LEU A 257 16.22 9.91 -0.81
CA LEU A 257 15.73 8.76 -0.06
C LEU A 257 15.94 8.95 1.44
N LEU A 258 17.11 9.42 1.85
CA LEU A 258 17.43 9.74 3.25
C LEU A 258 16.77 11.04 3.72
N GLY A 259 16.31 11.89 2.79
CA GLY A 259 15.68 13.19 3.05
C GLY A 259 16.69 14.32 3.26
N ASP A 260 16.29 15.52 2.87
CA ASP A 260 17.17 16.69 2.84
C ASP A 260 17.71 17.10 4.22
N ASP A 261 16.96 16.78 5.28
CA ASP A 261 17.31 17.08 6.69
C ASP A 261 18.25 16.05 7.32
N SER A 262 18.61 14.95 6.62
CA SER A 262 19.54 13.97 7.16
C SER A 262 20.97 14.52 7.26
N HIS A 263 21.58 14.37 8.43
CA HIS A 263 23.02 14.63 8.61
C HIS A 263 23.88 13.63 7.80
N TYR A 264 23.32 12.48 7.45
CA TYR A 264 23.99 11.37 6.78
C TYR A 264 23.66 11.22 5.29
N LYS A 265 22.95 12.19 4.69
CA LYS A 265 22.48 12.12 3.27
C LYS A 265 23.61 11.92 2.25
N ASN A 266 24.83 12.28 2.58
CA ASN A 266 26.01 12.10 1.72
C ASN A 266 26.87 10.87 2.07
N ALA A 267 26.52 10.13 3.14
CA ALA A 267 27.38 9.10 3.71
C ALA A 267 27.47 7.81 2.88
N PHE A 268 26.56 7.60 1.91
CA PHE A 268 26.42 6.34 1.18
C PHE A 268 26.83 6.42 -0.29
N ALA A 269 27.47 7.51 -0.72
CA ALA A 269 28.09 7.60 -2.07
C ALA A 269 29.10 6.46 -2.28
N ASN A 270 29.15 5.88 -3.48
CA ASN A 270 29.96 4.71 -3.85
C ASN A 270 29.67 3.45 -2.99
N GLY A 271 28.56 3.42 -2.30
CA GLY A 271 28.13 2.33 -1.45
C GLY A 271 27.19 1.36 -2.15
N THR A 272 26.38 0.69 -1.35
CA THR A 272 25.46 -0.37 -1.83
C THR A 272 24.04 -0.12 -1.34
N PHE A 273 23.06 -0.34 -2.22
CA PHE A 273 21.63 -0.35 -1.96
C PHE A 273 21.10 -1.76 -2.11
N THR A 274 20.23 -2.19 -1.21
CA THR A 274 19.44 -3.43 -1.33
C THR A 274 18.05 -3.21 -0.78
N HIS A 275 17.04 -3.92 -1.31
CA HIS A 275 15.71 -3.91 -0.73
C HIS A 275 15.06 -5.28 -0.80
N SER A 276 14.05 -5.47 0.05
CA SER A 276 13.26 -6.68 0.12
C SER A 276 11.78 -6.34 0.32
N PHE A 277 10.92 -7.05 -0.36
CA PHE A 277 9.47 -6.86 -0.35
C PHE A 277 8.81 -7.79 0.66
N LEU A 278 7.92 -7.26 1.49
CA LEU A 278 7.07 -8.03 2.39
C LEU A 278 5.70 -8.20 1.75
N ASP A 279 5.28 -9.45 1.61
CA ASP A 279 3.98 -9.79 1.05
C ASP A 279 2.87 -9.67 2.11
N VAL A 280 1.61 -9.52 1.69
CA VAL A 280 0.46 -9.29 2.59
C VAL A 280 0.22 -10.38 3.63
N ASN A 281 0.74 -11.58 3.42
CA ASN A 281 0.66 -12.70 4.37
C ASN A 281 1.84 -12.78 5.35
N ASP A 282 2.88 -11.98 5.14
CA ASP A 282 4.09 -12.04 5.92
C ASP A 282 3.93 -11.52 7.37
N TYR A 283 4.98 -11.67 8.15
CA TYR A 283 5.13 -11.08 9.46
C TYR A 283 5.56 -9.63 9.29
N HIS A 284 4.71 -8.68 9.68
CA HIS A 284 4.87 -7.25 9.39
C HIS A 284 5.57 -6.44 10.51
N HIS A 285 6.24 -7.09 11.48
CA HIS A 285 7.26 -6.43 12.25
C HIS A 285 8.61 -6.53 11.54
N TYR A 286 9.41 -5.50 11.69
CA TYR A 286 10.79 -5.48 11.21
C TYR A 286 11.75 -5.31 12.37
N HIS A 287 12.92 -5.91 12.22
CA HIS A 287 13.93 -6.08 13.27
C HIS A 287 15.27 -5.53 12.83
N ILE A 288 16.17 -5.33 13.78
CA ILE A 288 17.53 -4.88 13.54
C ILE A 288 18.32 -5.99 12.83
N PRO A 289 18.83 -5.76 11.60
CA PRO A 289 19.54 -6.79 10.84
C PRO A 289 21.02 -6.94 11.19
N ILE A 290 21.60 -5.93 11.85
CA ILE A 290 23.00 -5.86 12.28
C ILE A 290 23.10 -4.97 13.53
N SER A 291 23.92 -5.36 14.50
CA SER A 291 24.09 -4.62 15.76
C SER A 291 24.78 -3.27 15.55
N GLY A 292 24.43 -2.28 16.36
CA GLY A 292 25.04 -0.95 16.30
C GLY A 292 24.46 0.05 17.28
N THR A 293 24.85 1.32 17.12
CA THR A 293 24.31 2.44 17.88
C THR A 293 23.47 3.32 16.97
N VAL A 294 22.27 3.66 17.37
CA VAL A 294 21.35 4.53 16.63
C VAL A 294 21.90 5.95 16.58
N LYS A 295 22.16 6.48 15.39
CA LYS A 295 22.69 7.84 15.16
C LYS A 295 21.61 8.81 14.67
N GLU A 296 20.62 8.30 13.97
CA GLU A 296 19.48 9.07 13.47
C GLU A 296 18.24 8.19 13.46
N VAL A 297 17.09 8.73 13.82
CA VAL A 297 15.78 8.08 13.69
C VAL A 297 14.71 9.12 13.37
N ARG A 298 13.94 8.90 12.31
CA ARG A 298 12.85 9.79 11.89
C ARG A 298 11.92 9.13 10.90
N ILE A 299 10.74 9.74 10.70
CA ILE A 299 9.77 9.37 9.67
C ILE A 299 9.75 10.49 8.62
N ILE A 300 9.93 10.11 7.37
CA ILE A 300 9.86 10.98 6.21
C ILE A 300 8.50 10.75 5.55
N ARG A 301 7.63 11.77 5.61
CA ARG A 301 6.31 11.68 4.99
C ARG A 301 6.43 11.74 3.47
N GLY A 302 5.68 10.90 2.79
CA GLY A 302 5.56 10.85 1.34
C GLY A 302 4.10 10.70 0.92
N ILE A 303 3.89 10.45 -0.36
CA ILE A 303 2.60 10.05 -0.91
C ILE A 303 2.46 8.52 -0.81
N ASN A 304 1.32 7.96 -1.18
CA ASN A 304 1.04 6.53 -1.07
C ASN A 304 0.59 5.93 -2.43
N PRO A 305 1.47 5.95 -3.45
CA PRO A 305 1.21 5.19 -4.67
C PRO A 305 1.34 3.69 -4.43
N THR A 306 1.08 2.88 -5.45
CA THR A 306 1.22 1.41 -5.34
C THR A 306 2.62 0.95 -4.94
N GLY A 307 3.65 1.77 -5.16
CA GLY A 307 5.02 1.27 -5.22
C GLY A 307 5.23 0.51 -6.53
N GLY A 308 5.81 -0.41 -6.89
CA GLY A 308 5.94 -1.20 -8.12
C GLY A 308 4.94 -0.94 -9.26
N THR A 309 4.62 -1.94 -10.05
CA THR A 309 3.63 -1.85 -11.14
C THR A 309 2.55 -2.92 -10.98
N ILE A 310 1.31 -2.57 -11.36
CA ILE A 310 0.22 -3.53 -11.47
C ILE A 310 -0.05 -3.79 -12.95
N THR A 311 0.05 -5.05 -13.36
CA THR A 311 -0.25 -5.49 -14.72
C THR A 311 -1.39 -6.50 -14.72
N TRP A 312 -2.18 -6.50 -15.79
CA TRP A 312 -3.21 -7.50 -16.02
C TRP A 312 -2.66 -8.61 -16.92
N ASN A 313 -2.81 -9.86 -16.48
CA ASN A 313 -2.50 -11.04 -17.29
C ASN A 313 -3.81 -11.64 -17.81
N PRO A 314 -4.16 -11.50 -19.10
CA PRO A 314 -5.42 -11.96 -19.65
C PRO A 314 -5.55 -13.49 -19.70
N ASP A 315 -4.43 -14.20 -19.88
CA ASP A 315 -4.43 -15.67 -19.97
C ASP A 315 -4.72 -16.31 -18.61
N GLN A 316 -4.15 -15.74 -17.55
CA GLN A 316 -4.34 -16.21 -16.18
C GLN A 316 -5.52 -15.53 -15.48
N LYS A 317 -6.16 -14.53 -16.10
CA LYS A 317 -7.25 -13.70 -15.55
C LYS A 317 -6.94 -13.17 -14.15
N ARG A 318 -5.70 -12.74 -13.93
CA ARG A 318 -5.23 -12.20 -12.65
C ARG A 318 -4.33 -10.99 -12.83
N TYR A 319 -4.28 -10.19 -11.79
CA TYR A 319 -3.29 -9.13 -11.66
C TYR A 319 -1.95 -9.69 -11.21
N ALA A 320 -0.87 -9.09 -11.70
CA ALA A 320 0.48 -9.27 -11.19
C ALA A 320 1.00 -7.95 -10.66
N PHE A 321 1.54 -7.98 -9.45
CA PHE A 321 2.25 -6.87 -8.84
C PHE A 321 3.75 -7.13 -8.91
N ASN A 322 4.52 -6.15 -9.40
CA ASN A 322 5.96 -6.25 -9.50
C ASN A 322 6.64 -5.14 -8.70
N PRO A 323 7.20 -5.43 -7.51
CA PRO A 323 7.92 -4.47 -6.68
C PRO A 323 9.41 -4.32 -7.03
N SER A 324 9.96 -5.14 -7.95
CA SER A 324 11.40 -5.29 -8.16
C SER A 324 12.13 -4.04 -8.69
N PHE A 325 11.38 -3.01 -9.12
CA PHE A 325 11.96 -1.76 -9.57
C PHE A 325 12.48 -0.93 -8.39
N VAL A 326 13.55 -0.18 -8.60
CA VAL A 326 14.07 0.79 -7.63
C VAL A 326 13.66 2.21 -8.02
N GLY A 327 13.55 3.10 -7.01
CA GLY A 327 13.26 4.51 -7.22
C GLY A 327 11.90 4.95 -6.69
N TRP A 328 10.85 4.13 -6.79
CA TRP A 328 9.53 4.45 -6.24
C TRP A 328 9.54 4.65 -4.70
N GLN A 329 10.45 3.99 -4.02
CA GLN A 329 10.61 4.09 -2.56
C GLN A 329 10.93 5.53 -2.09
N MET A 330 11.50 6.36 -2.96
CA MET A 330 11.91 7.73 -2.62
C MET A 330 10.74 8.70 -2.43
N ILE A 331 9.57 8.34 -2.92
CA ILE A 331 8.35 9.18 -2.82
C ILE A 331 7.35 8.66 -1.81
N GLU A 332 7.56 7.42 -1.31
CA GLU A 332 6.72 6.80 -0.29
C GLU A 332 7.00 7.34 1.11
N THR A 333 6.02 7.17 2.01
CA THR A 333 6.24 7.35 3.44
C THR A 333 7.23 6.30 3.93
N ARG A 334 8.29 6.73 4.60
CA ARG A 334 9.37 5.84 5.04
C ARG A 334 9.96 6.22 6.37
N GLY A 335 10.49 5.23 7.06
CA GLY A 335 11.37 5.44 8.18
C GLY A 335 12.81 5.64 7.71
N CYS A 336 13.62 6.30 8.52
CA CYS A 336 15.05 6.39 8.33
C CYS A 336 15.73 6.21 9.68
N VAL A 337 16.48 5.11 9.83
CA VAL A 337 17.32 4.84 10.98
C VAL A 337 18.74 4.66 10.48
N ILE A 338 19.67 5.45 11.01
CA ILE A 338 21.10 5.28 10.75
C ILE A 338 21.71 4.59 11.96
N LEU A 339 22.36 3.45 11.72
CA LEU A 339 23.14 2.72 12.71
C LEU A 339 24.61 2.93 12.43
N GLU A 340 25.38 3.17 13.49
CA GLU A 340 26.85 3.06 13.48
C GLU A 340 27.22 1.69 14.04
N THR A 341 27.78 0.84 13.21
CA THR A 341 28.27 -0.48 13.60
C THR A 341 29.71 -0.38 14.12
N ASP A 342 30.16 -1.31 14.97
CA ASP A 342 31.49 -1.26 15.53
C ASP A 342 32.61 -1.50 14.48
N LYS A 343 32.30 -2.22 13.36
CA LYS A 343 33.33 -2.70 12.42
C LYS A 343 33.10 -2.27 10.94
N TYR A 344 31.86 -2.00 10.57
CA TYR A 344 31.46 -1.89 9.17
C TYR A 344 30.95 -0.49 8.79
N GLY A 345 31.11 0.49 9.69
CA GLY A 345 30.68 1.87 9.47
C GLY A 345 29.17 2.05 9.58
N LEU A 346 28.62 3.01 8.85
CA LEU A 346 27.20 3.33 8.90
C LEU A 346 26.36 2.40 8.02
N VAL A 347 25.21 2.02 8.55
CA VAL A 347 24.15 1.30 7.83
C VAL A 347 22.86 2.09 7.95
N ALA A 348 22.18 2.36 6.83
CA ALA A 348 20.84 2.93 6.86
C ALA A 348 19.79 1.83 6.74
N LEU A 349 18.75 1.93 7.58
CA LEU A 349 17.59 1.05 7.62
C LEU A 349 16.36 1.88 7.31
N LEU A 350 15.67 1.58 6.20
CA LEU A 350 14.54 2.36 5.73
C LEU A 350 13.32 1.45 5.48
N PRO A 351 12.47 1.24 6.50
CA PRO A 351 11.14 0.66 6.28
C PRO A 351 10.30 1.59 5.42
N ILE A 352 9.67 1.06 4.37
CA ILE A 352 8.84 1.78 3.40
C ILE A 352 7.39 1.34 3.56
N GLY A 353 6.51 2.28 3.93
CA GLY A 353 5.08 2.06 3.98
C GLY A 353 4.44 2.54 2.68
N MET A 354 4.14 1.62 1.79
CA MET A 354 3.59 1.87 0.47
C MET A 354 2.08 1.59 0.39
N ALA A 355 1.47 1.93 -0.72
CA ALA A 355 0.06 1.70 -1.02
C ALA A 355 -0.87 2.27 0.07
N VAL A 356 -1.97 1.57 0.38
CA VAL A 356 -3.02 2.03 1.30
C VAL A 356 -2.59 2.23 2.76
N VAL A 357 -1.36 1.96 3.15
CA VAL A 357 -0.95 2.05 4.56
C VAL A 357 -0.19 3.31 4.89
N GLY A 358 0.82 3.62 4.11
CA GLY A 358 1.72 4.73 4.41
C GLY A 358 2.13 4.79 5.90
N SER A 359 2.14 3.65 6.61
CA SER A 359 2.44 3.63 8.03
C SER A 359 3.81 3.01 8.27
N VAL A 360 4.63 3.75 8.98
CA VAL A 360 5.89 3.27 9.56
C VAL A 360 5.83 3.58 11.04
N ASN A 361 6.06 2.58 11.88
CA ASN A 361 6.04 2.72 13.33
C ASN A 361 7.34 2.17 13.89
N PHE A 362 7.99 2.93 14.75
CA PHE A 362 9.19 2.49 15.48
C PHE A 362 8.83 2.09 16.90
N GLU A 363 9.58 1.15 17.45
CA GLU A 363 9.51 0.83 18.89
C GLU A 363 10.11 2.00 19.70
N ASP A 364 9.58 2.24 20.90
CA ASP A 364 10.00 3.34 21.78
C ASP A 364 11.49 3.27 22.18
N ALA A 365 12.06 2.07 22.14
CA ALA A 365 13.49 1.84 22.40
C ALA A 365 14.39 2.40 21.28
N ILE A 366 13.88 2.64 20.09
CA ILE A 366 14.64 3.11 18.94
C ILE A 366 14.78 4.63 19.00
N LYS A 367 15.84 5.08 19.64
CA LYS A 367 16.16 6.52 19.81
C LYS A 367 17.65 6.77 19.66
N VAL A 368 18.01 7.98 19.28
CA VAL A 368 19.41 8.39 19.11
C VAL A 368 20.23 8.07 20.37
N GLY A 369 21.38 7.42 20.20
CA GLY A 369 22.26 6.94 21.25
C GLY A 369 21.93 5.55 21.76
N ALA A 370 20.80 4.95 21.43
CA ALA A 370 20.46 3.59 21.84
C ALA A 370 21.41 2.56 21.20
N LYS A 371 21.93 1.63 21.95
CA LYS A 371 22.61 0.42 21.46
C LYS A 371 21.55 -0.64 21.16
N VAL A 372 21.60 -1.19 19.96
CA VAL A 372 20.67 -2.22 19.49
C VAL A 372 21.43 -3.45 19.01
N ASN A 373 20.85 -4.61 19.24
CA ASN A 373 21.44 -5.89 18.84
C ASN A 373 20.69 -6.45 17.62
N LYS A 374 21.39 -7.27 16.87
CA LYS A 374 20.80 -8.06 15.79
C LYS A 374 19.60 -8.86 16.31
N GLY A 375 18.45 -8.71 15.66
CA GLY A 375 17.18 -9.33 16.06
C GLY A 375 16.30 -8.50 16.99
N ASP A 376 16.79 -7.40 17.57
CA ASP A 376 15.94 -6.50 18.36
C ASP A 376 14.82 -5.94 17.50
N LYS A 377 13.65 -5.67 18.10
CA LYS A 377 12.52 -5.08 17.39
C LYS A 377 12.86 -3.64 16.99
N LEU A 378 12.71 -3.34 15.69
CA LEU A 378 12.86 -2.00 15.15
C LEU A 378 11.50 -1.30 15.04
N GLY A 379 10.47 -2.03 14.60
CA GLY A 379 9.14 -1.48 14.42
C GLY A 379 8.17 -2.40 13.71
N TYR A 380 7.10 -1.82 13.16
CA TYR A 380 6.05 -2.58 12.48
C TYR A 380 5.28 -1.75 11.46
N PHE A 381 4.69 -2.44 10.48
CA PHE A 381 3.72 -1.90 9.54
C PHE A 381 2.29 -2.27 9.97
N LEU A 382 1.34 -1.39 9.66
CA LEU A 382 -0.09 -1.72 9.62
C LEU A 382 -0.47 -2.16 8.20
N PHE A 383 -1.72 -2.57 7.98
CA PHE A 383 -2.15 -3.14 6.70
C PHE A 383 -1.81 -2.28 5.48
N GLY A 384 -1.19 -2.91 4.46
CA GLY A 384 -0.89 -2.39 3.13
C GLY A 384 0.39 -2.98 2.57
N GLY A 385 0.95 -2.32 1.55
CA GLY A 385 2.22 -2.73 0.96
C GLY A 385 3.40 -2.33 1.84
N SER A 386 4.44 -3.15 1.84
CA SER A 386 5.62 -2.93 2.67
C SER A 386 6.89 -3.35 1.96
N ASP A 387 7.90 -2.51 2.07
CA ASP A 387 9.25 -2.77 1.56
C ASP A 387 10.27 -2.32 2.60
N PHE A 388 11.49 -2.78 2.48
CA PHE A 388 12.54 -2.37 3.39
C PHE A 388 13.87 -2.26 2.66
N ILE A 389 14.52 -1.12 2.80
CA ILE A 389 15.80 -0.82 2.20
C ILE A 389 16.91 -0.87 3.25
N MET A 390 18.09 -1.36 2.82
CA MET A 390 19.34 -1.14 3.53
C MET A 390 20.37 -0.48 2.63
N LEU A 391 21.13 0.46 3.19
CA LEU A 391 22.26 1.09 2.54
C LEU A 391 23.53 0.79 3.34
N PHE A 392 24.60 0.49 2.62
CA PHE A 392 25.93 0.26 3.17
C PHE A 392 26.93 1.25 2.58
N GLN A 393 27.87 1.71 3.38
CA GLN A 393 28.91 2.67 2.96
C GLN A 393 29.92 2.03 2.01
N SER A 394 30.73 2.88 1.35
CA SER A 394 31.74 2.49 0.35
C SER A 394 32.91 1.69 0.90
N ASN A 395 33.17 1.74 2.21
CA ASN A 395 34.26 1.02 2.88
C ASN A 395 34.00 -0.49 3.10
N VAL A 396 32.81 -0.96 2.70
CA VAL A 396 32.42 -2.36 2.78
C VAL A 396 31.80 -2.86 1.48
N ASN A 397 31.89 -4.17 1.24
CA ASN A 397 31.11 -4.87 0.24
C ASN A 397 29.98 -5.62 0.95
N PHE A 398 28.74 -5.49 0.47
CA PHE A 398 27.63 -6.33 0.87
C PHE A 398 27.37 -7.38 -0.22
N ALA A 399 27.37 -8.65 0.15
CA ALA A 399 26.98 -9.76 -0.72
C ALA A 399 25.67 -10.35 -0.21
N LEU A 400 24.71 -10.51 -1.12
CA LEU A 400 23.42 -11.14 -0.85
C LEU A 400 23.60 -12.66 -0.93
N ASP A 401 23.32 -13.37 0.18
CA ASP A 401 23.50 -14.82 0.31
C ASP A 401 22.18 -15.59 0.10
N SER A 402 21.06 -14.88 -0.02
CA SER A 402 19.75 -15.52 -0.21
C SER A 402 19.73 -16.34 -1.48
N PRO A 403 19.23 -17.59 -1.43
CA PRO A 403 19.18 -18.47 -2.59
C PRO A 403 18.23 -17.91 -3.65
N LYS A 404 18.57 -18.15 -4.92
CA LYS A 404 17.67 -17.86 -6.03
C LYS A 404 16.48 -18.81 -6.05
N SER A 405 15.35 -18.32 -6.61
CA SER A 405 14.20 -19.16 -6.98
C SER A 405 14.58 -20.18 -8.06
N ALA A 406 13.72 -21.15 -8.29
CA ALA A 406 13.99 -22.22 -9.25
C ALA A 406 14.18 -21.70 -10.69
N ASP A 407 13.52 -20.60 -11.05
CA ASP A 407 13.61 -19.95 -12.35
C ASP A 407 14.81 -18.98 -12.48
N GLN A 408 15.61 -18.82 -11.40
CA GLN A 408 16.77 -17.92 -11.30
C GLN A 408 16.46 -16.42 -11.47
N ASN A 409 15.19 -16.03 -11.65
CA ASN A 409 14.78 -14.65 -11.92
C ASN A 409 14.54 -13.84 -10.63
N SER A 410 14.15 -14.50 -9.54
CA SER A 410 13.90 -13.91 -8.23
C SER A 410 14.71 -14.58 -7.14
N TYR A 411 14.61 -14.08 -5.92
CA TYR A 411 15.17 -14.73 -4.75
C TYR A 411 14.07 -15.50 -4.01
N LYS A 412 14.47 -16.53 -3.25
CA LYS A 412 13.54 -17.22 -2.37
C LYS A 412 13.14 -16.27 -1.24
N HIS A 413 11.87 -16.36 -0.84
CA HIS A 413 11.39 -15.78 0.40
C HIS A 413 12.17 -16.35 1.58
N ILE A 414 12.59 -15.48 2.50
CA ILE A 414 13.32 -15.81 3.72
C ILE A 414 12.58 -15.24 4.94
N LEU A 415 12.77 -15.92 6.07
CA LEU A 415 12.14 -15.49 7.32
C LEU A 415 13.04 -14.48 8.07
N MET A 416 12.42 -13.65 8.90
CA MET A 416 13.14 -12.75 9.81
C MET A 416 14.17 -13.53 10.62
N GLY A 417 15.39 -12.99 10.73
CA GLY A 417 16.48 -13.63 11.45
C GLY A 417 17.32 -14.61 10.65
N GLU A 418 16.82 -15.11 9.50
CA GLU A 418 17.64 -15.92 8.60
C GLU A 418 18.74 -15.08 7.94
N ARG A 419 19.80 -15.72 7.50
CA ARG A 419 20.94 -15.06 6.84
C ARG A 419 20.47 -14.44 5.51
N LEU A 420 20.53 -13.11 5.42
CA LEU A 420 20.27 -12.36 4.21
C LEU A 420 21.54 -12.20 3.36
N GLY A 421 22.65 -11.87 4.01
CA GLY A 421 23.90 -11.62 3.35
C GLY A 421 25.04 -11.41 4.33
N HIS A 422 26.19 -10.96 3.81
CA HIS A 422 27.36 -10.67 4.63
C HIS A 422 28.14 -9.44 4.16
N LEU A 423 28.86 -8.85 5.09
CA LEU A 423 29.75 -7.71 4.89
C LEU A 423 31.21 -8.17 4.90
N THR A 424 32.00 -7.61 3.97
CA THR A 424 33.45 -7.69 3.99
C THR A 424 34.04 -6.27 3.90
N LYS A 425 35.14 -6.01 4.61
CA LYS A 425 35.87 -4.74 4.49
C LYS A 425 36.55 -4.68 3.11
N LYS A 426 36.61 -3.50 2.52
CA LYS A 426 37.43 -3.21 1.35
C LYS A 426 38.85 -2.90 1.72
#